data_2ad098704613fc532b4a523f0648529c
#
_entry.id   2ad098704613fc532b4a523f0648529c
#
_cell.length_a   1.000
_cell.length_b   1.000
_cell.length_c   1.000
_cell.angle_alpha   90.00
_cell.angle_beta   90.00
_cell.angle_gamma   90.00
#
_symmetry.space_group_name_H-M   'P 1'
#
loop_
_entity.id
_entity.type
_entity.pdbx_description
1 polymer ?
#
loop_
_entity_poly.entity_id
_entity_poly.type
_entity_poly.pdbx_seq_one_letter_code
_entity_poly.pdbx_strand_id
1 'polypeptide(L)' 'MSIKERKRTLRRSVNDAIAALTTADRRARDETICEALRVLDAYRNAEQVLAYWPLADEVDLRALLFAAVDSGKGVFLP' A
#
# COMPACT_ATOMS: atom_id res chain seq x y z
N MET A 1 -8.73 20.50 20.95
CA MET A 1 -7.68 19.74 20.24
C MET A 1 -7.45 20.36 18.87
N SER A 2 -6.20 20.66 18.53
CA SER A 2 -5.87 21.24 17.24
C SER A 2 -5.96 20.21 16.11
N ILE A 3 -6.04 20.67 14.87
CA ILE A 3 -6.03 19.80 13.69
C ILE A 3 -4.74 18.97 13.65
N LYS A 4 -3.61 19.60 14.01
CA LYS A 4 -2.32 18.92 14.06
C LYS A 4 -2.30 17.79 15.08
N GLU A 5 -2.88 18.01 16.26
CA GLU A 5 -2.99 16.99 17.30
C GLU A 5 -3.93 15.85 16.88
N ARG A 6 -5.04 16.18 16.22
CA ARG A 6 -5.97 15.19 15.67
C ARG A 6 -5.30 14.29 14.65
N LYS A 7 -4.53 14.86 13.74
CA LYS A 7 -3.79 14.09 12.74
C LYS A 7 -2.76 13.16 13.39
N ARG A 8 -2.07 13.65 14.41
CA ARG A 8 -1.09 12.84 15.17
C ARG A 8 -1.77 11.69 15.88
N THR A 9 -2.89 11.95 16.55
CA THR A 9 -3.66 10.91 17.28
C THR A 9 -4.18 9.86 16.31
N LEU A 10 -4.76 10.28 15.19
CA LEU A 10 -5.27 9.36 14.17
C LEU A 10 -4.16 8.49 13.59
N ARG A 11 -3.02 9.11 13.28
CA ARG A 11 -1.86 8.40 12.75
C ARG A 11 -1.35 7.35 13.73
N ARG A 12 -1.30 7.69 15.02
CA ARG A 12 -0.90 6.75 16.07
C ARG A 12 -1.90 5.60 16.19
N SER A 13 -3.21 5.89 16.18
CA SER A 13 -4.25 4.86 16.25
C SER A 13 -4.16 3.89 15.08
N VAL A 14 -3.94 4.39 13.87
CA VAL A 14 -3.78 3.55 12.67
C VAL A 14 -2.52 2.69 12.79
N ASN A 15 -1.41 3.28 13.22
CA ASN A 15 -0.15 2.54 13.38
C ASN A 15 -0.27 1.45 14.45
N ASP A 16 -0.94 1.74 15.57
CA ASP A 16 -1.16 0.76 16.62
C ASP A 16 -2.05 -0.39 16.14
N ALA A 17 -3.08 -0.08 15.37
CA ALA A 17 -3.97 -1.09 14.79
C ALA A 17 -3.19 -1.99 13.81
N ILE A 18 -2.33 -1.41 12.98
CA ILE A 18 -1.48 -2.16 12.05
C ILE A 18 -0.51 -3.06 12.82
N ALA A 19 0.12 -2.53 13.87
CA ALA A 19 1.06 -3.29 14.69
C ALA A 19 0.40 -4.45 15.42
N ALA A 20 -0.89 -4.34 15.73
CA ALA A 20 -1.64 -5.39 16.42
C ALA A 20 -2.04 -6.55 15.49
N LEU A 21 -1.95 -6.39 14.17
CA LEU A 21 -2.30 -7.45 13.23
C LEU A 21 -1.27 -8.57 13.25
N THR A 22 -1.72 -9.81 13.11
CA THR A 22 -0.82 -10.94 12.91
C THR A 22 -0.18 -10.87 11.52
N THR A 23 0.89 -11.63 11.32
CA THR A 23 1.53 -11.74 9.99
C THR A 23 0.55 -12.24 8.94
N ALA A 24 -0.29 -13.23 9.29
CA ALA A 24 -1.29 -13.75 8.38
C ALA A 24 -2.35 -12.70 8.04
N ASP A 25 -2.81 -11.93 9.03
CA ASP A 25 -3.78 -10.85 8.82
C ASP A 25 -3.21 -9.75 7.93
N ARG A 26 -1.96 -9.38 8.14
CA ARG A 26 -1.27 -8.38 7.31
C ARG A 26 -1.17 -8.85 5.86
N ARG A 27 -0.80 -10.09 5.66
CA ARG A 27 -0.70 -10.68 4.31
C ARG A 27 -2.05 -10.67 3.62
N ALA A 28 -3.12 -11.09 4.29
CA ALA A 28 -4.46 -11.11 3.74
C ALA A 28 -4.93 -9.69 3.38
N ARG A 29 -4.65 -8.71 4.25
CA ARG A 29 -4.96 -7.31 3.98
C ARG A 29 -4.22 -6.81 2.76
N ASP A 30 -2.92 -7.07 2.68
CA ASP A 30 -2.06 -6.60 1.59
C ASP A 30 -2.47 -7.21 0.26
N GLU A 31 -2.80 -8.50 0.25
CA GLU A 31 -3.31 -9.18 -0.95
C GLU A 31 -4.63 -8.58 -1.41
N THR A 32 -5.55 -8.29 -0.49
CA THR A 32 -6.82 -7.66 -0.79
C THR A 32 -6.63 -6.27 -1.41
N ILE A 33 -5.75 -5.48 -0.83
CA ILE A 33 -5.45 -4.13 -1.33
C ILE A 33 -4.81 -4.20 -2.71
N CYS A 34 -3.82 -5.06 -2.90
CA CYS A 34 -3.16 -5.21 -4.20
C CYS A 34 -4.14 -5.67 -5.28
N GLU A 35 -5.03 -6.61 -4.96
CA GLU A 35 -6.03 -7.07 -5.91
C GLU A 35 -7.03 -5.97 -6.27
N ALA A 36 -7.48 -5.21 -5.29
CA ALA A 36 -8.38 -4.08 -5.53
C ALA A 36 -7.72 -3.02 -6.43
N LEU A 37 -6.44 -2.74 -6.24
CA LEU A 37 -5.70 -1.79 -7.07
C LEU A 37 -5.52 -2.30 -8.50
N ARG A 38 -5.26 -3.60 -8.67
CA ARG A 38 -5.03 -4.18 -9.99
C ARG A 38 -6.24 -4.08 -10.91
N VAL A 39 -7.46 -4.10 -10.37
CA VAL A 39 -8.68 -4.04 -11.16
C VAL A 39 -9.15 -2.61 -11.44
N LEU A 40 -8.52 -1.61 -10.86
CA LEU A 40 -8.85 -0.21 -11.15
C LEU A 40 -8.44 0.15 -12.58
N ASP A 41 -9.33 0.83 -13.30
CA ASP A 41 -9.04 1.29 -14.66
C ASP A 41 -7.83 2.22 -14.70
N ALA A 42 -7.70 3.09 -13.70
CA ALA A 42 -6.55 3.98 -13.59
C ALA A 42 -5.22 3.22 -13.55
N TYR A 43 -5.16 2.10 -12.82
CA TYR A 43 -3.98 1.25 -12.78
C TYR A 43 -3.79 0.49 -14.10
N ARG A 44 -4.85 -0.13 -14.62
CA ARG A 44 -4.80 -0.95 -15.82
C ARG A 44 -4.34 -0.14 -17.03
N ASN A 45 -4.76 1.11 -17.14
CA ASN A 45 -4.45 2.00 -18.25
C ASN A 45 -3.17 2.80 -18.04
N ALA A 46 -2.56 2.75 -16.86
CA ALA A 46 -1.32 3.46 -16.58
C ALA A 46 -0.15 2.83 -17.32
N GLU A 47 0.67 3.65 -17.95
CA GLU A 47 1.93 3.21 -18.54
C GLU A 47 3.06 3.25 -17.53
N GLN A 48 2.91 4.08 -16.49
CA GLN A 48 3.90 4.30 -15.44
C GLN A 48 3.23 4.27 -14.05
N VAL A 49 3.92 3.67 -13.09
CA VAL A 49 3.46 3.57 -11.70
C VAL A 49 4.53 4.15 -10.79
N LEU A 50 4.13 5.11 -9.95
CA LEU A 50 4.97 5.65 -8.90
C LEU A 50 4.49 5.08 -7.57
N ALA A 51 5.37 4.43 -6.85
CA ALA A 51 5.04 3.80 -5.57
C ALA A 51 6.24 3.84 -4.63
N TYR A 52 6.02 3.40 -3.39
CA TYR A 52 7.08 3.26 -2.41
C TYR A 52 7.52 1.79 -2.30
N TRP A 53 8.76 1.58 -1.90
CA TRP A 53 9.20 0.26 -1.46
C TRP A 53 8.76 0.08 0.00
N PRO A 54 7.96 -0.94 0.33
CA PRO A 54 7.34 -1.04 1.64
C PRO A 54 8.33 -1.30 2.76
N LEU A 55 8.16 -0.59 3.86
CA LEU A 55 8.78 -0.90 5.14
C LEU A 55 7.91 -1.94 5.88
N ALA A 56 8.42 -2.48 6.99
CA ALA A 56 7.77 -3.57 7.71
C ALA A 56 6.33 -3.28 8.14
N ASP A 57 6.04 -2.00 8.47
CA ASP A 57 4.72 -1.58 8.97
C ASP A 57 3.79 -1.06 7.88
N GLU A 58 4.26 -0.97 6.64
CA GLU A 58 3.47 -0.46 5.53
C GLU A 58 2.76 -1.59 4.79
N VAL A 59 1.74 -1.22 4.00
CA VAL A 59 1.10 -2.17 3.10
C VAL A 59 2.12 -2.67 2.09
N ASP A 60 2.22 -3.99 1.95
CA ASP A 60 3.17 -4.60 1.04
C ASP A 60 2.63 -4.59 -0.39
N LEU A 61 3.16 -3.68 -1.20
CA LEU A 61 2.78 -3.52 -2.60
C LEU A 61 3.72 -4.26 -3.56
N ARG A 62 4.64 -5.08 -3.07
CA ARG A 62 5.65 -5.72 -3.92
C ARG A 62 5.03 -6.59 -5.02
N ALA A 63 3.98 -7.35 -4.69
CA ALA A 63 3.29 -8.18 -5.68
C ALA A 63 2.69 -7.33 -6.81
N LEU A 64 2.11 -6.17 -6.46
CA LEU A 64 1.57 -5.23 -7.43
C LEU A 64 2.68 -4.63 -8.31
N LEU A 65 3.81 -4.26 -7.70
CA LEU A 65 4.93 -3.69 -8.43
C LEU A 65 5.56 -4.68 -9.40
N PHE A 66 5.74 -5.93 -8.99
CA PHE A 66 6.25 -6.98 -9.87
C PHE A 66 5.28 -7.28 -11.02
N ALA A 67 3.98 -7.32 -10.73
CA ALA A 67 2.98 -7.48 -11.77
C ALA A 67 2.98 -6.31 -12.76
N ALA A 68 3.23 -5.09 -12.31
CA ALA A 68 3.34 -3.93 -13.17
C ALA A 68 4.53 -4.05 -14.11
N VAL A 69 5.69 -4.45 -13.61
CA VAL A 69 6.89 -4.68 -14.43
C VAL A 69 6.63 -5.79 -15.45
N ASP A 70 6.04 -6.89 -15.04
CA ASP A 70 5.75 -8.02 -15.92
C ASP A 70 4.77 -7.64 -17.04
N SER A 71 3.87 -6.71 -16.80
CA SER A 71 2.93 -6.22 -17.81
C SER A 71 3.48 -5.09 -18.68
N GLY A 72 4.75 -4.74 -18.50
CA GLY A 72 5.44 -3.73 -19.33
C GLY A 72 5.29 -2.30 -18.84
N LYS A 73 4.79 -2.08 -17.63
CA LYS A 73 4.68 -0.74 -17.06
C LYS A 73 6.03 -0.27 -16.53
N GLY A 74 6.29 1.03 -16.64
CA GLY A 74 7.40 1.65 -15.95
C GLY A 74 7.07 1.77 -14.44
N VAL A 75 7.99 1.37 -13.57
CA VAL A 75 7.83 1.48 -12.12
C VAL A 75 8.90 2.39 -11.56
N PHE A 76 8.47 3.40 -10.81
CA PHE A 76 9.36 4.39 -10.21
C PHE A 76 9.19 4.39 -8.69
N LEU A 77 10.31 4.37 -7.98
CA LEU A 77 10.36 4.47 -6.52
C LEU A 77 10.99 5.82 -6.15
N PRO A 78 10.48 6.46 -5.08
CA PRO A 78 11.09 7.72 -4.62
C PRO A 78 12.52 7.54 -4.16
#